data_b0cb7cab72cf2dd52fdb91472a9280b4
#
_entry.id   b0cb7cab72cf2dd52fdb91472a9280b4
#
_cell.length_a   1.000
_cell.length_b   1.000
_cell.length_c   1.000
_cell.angle_alpha   90.00
_cell.angle_beta   90.00
_cell.angle_gamma   90.00
#
_symmetry.space_group_name_H-M   'P 1'
#
loop_
_entity.id
_entity.type
_entity.pdbx_description
1 polymer ?
#
loop_
_entity_poly.entity_id
_entity_poly.type
_entity_poly.pdbx_seq_one_letter_code
_entity_poly.pdbx_strand_id
1 'polypeptide(L)'
;MGNSILYRMPSGIPGDVTRKSHSTIEAHIVKTAFAAFGVFGKLTANGFVPLVAGDTANTAYGLIVRSYPTQSASNGMGAAVPQTGIMHDVLRRGYMTVRCNAGEAKTAGKVYVRIAAGTELKPIGGIEAVAEAANTIELN
;
A
#
# COMPACT_ATOMS: atom_id res chain seq x y z
N MET A 1 0.63 30.62 -14.64
CA MET A 1 1.56 29.68 -13.97
C MET A 1 1.55 28.37 -14.75
N GLY A 2 2.67 28.00 -15.31
CA GLY A 2 2.78 26.74 -16.03
C GLY A 2 2.75 25.57 -15.04
N ASN A 3 1.83 24.64 -15.25
CA ASN A 3 1.87 23.36 -14.56
C ASN A 3 3.02 22.54 -15.15
N SER A 4 4.12 22.43 -14.46
CA SER A 4 5.18 21.51 -14.87
C SER A 4 4.69 20.08 -14.70
N ILE A 5 4.67 19.32 -15.78
CA ILE A 5 4.41 17.87 -15.72
C ILE A 5 5.69 17.19 -15.23
N LEU A 6 5.60 16.52 -14.11
CA LEU A 6 6.71 15.76 -13.57
C LEU A 6 6.85 14.42 -14.31
N TYR A 7 8.06 14.04 -14.69
CA TYR A 7 8.36 12.75 -15.34
C TYR A 7 8.25 11.56 -14.39
N ARG A 8 8.29 11.83 -13.10
CA ARG A 8 8.16 10.82 -12.06
C ARG A 8 7.45 11.38 -10.85
N MET A 9 6.91 10.51 -10.02
CA MET A 9 6.34 10.88 -8.74
C MET A 9 7.40 11.53 -7.84
N PRO A 10 7.11 12.66 -7.17
CA PRO A 10 7.98 13.21 -6.14
C PRO A 10 8.26 12.15 -5.07
N SER A 11 9.48 12.16 -4.52
CA SER A 11 9.84 11.26 -3.41
C SER A 11 9.01 11.56 -2.15
N GLY A 12 8.79 10.54 -1.32
CA GLY A 12 8.08 10.68 -0.05
C GLY A 12 6.56 10.52 -0.14
N ILE A 13 6.03 10.13 -1.29
CA ILE A 13 4.59 9.83 -1.44
C ILE A 13 4.36 8.33 -1.19
N PRO A 14 3.39 7.94 -0.34
CA PRO A 14 3.09 6.53 -0.10
C PRO A 14 2.72 5.77 -1.37
N GLY A 15 3.31 4.59 -1.55
CA GLY A 15 3.12 3.75 -2.74
C GLY A 15 4.15 3.98 -3.84
N ASP A 16 5.11 4.91 -3.67
CA ASP A 16 6.19 5.13 -4.64
C ASP A 16 7.31 4.09 -4.47
N VAL A 17 7.65 3.41 -5.57
CA VAL A 17 8.76 2.45 -5.63
C VAL A 17 10.05 3.21 -5.88
N THR A 18 10.94 3.25 -4.89
CA THR A 18 12.13 4.11 -4.92
C THR A 18 13.32 3.51 -5.67
N ARG A 19 13.41 2.18 -5.77
CA ARG A 19 14.49 1.45 -6.47
C ARG A 19 13.91 0.47 -7.47
N LYS A 20 13.46 0.95 -8.62
CA LYS A 20 12.77 0.15 -9.64
C LYS A 20 13.62 -0.99 -10.19
N SER A 21 14.93 -0.78 -10.37
CA SER A 21 15.85 -1.79 -10.89
C SER A 21 16.06 -3.01 -9.98
N HIS A 22 15.70 -2.90 -8.71
CA HIS A 22 15.84 -3.95 -7.69
C HIS A 22 14.49 -4.36 -7.10
N SER A 23 13.42 -4.20 -7.86
CA SER A 23 12.06 -4.52 -7.42
C SER A 23 11.41 -5.57 -8.31
N THR A 24 10.60 -6.42 -7.69
CA THR A 24 9.69 -7.34 -8.38
C THR A 24 8.28 -6.80 -8.22
N ILE A 25 7.68 -6.42 -9.34
CA ILE A 25 6.34 -5.84 -9.40
C ILE A 25 5.47 -6.74 -10.28
N GLU A 26 4.28 -7.06 -9.81
CA GLU A 26 3.30 -7.90 -10.51
C GLU A 26 2.00 -7.12 -10.67
N ALA A 27 1.33 -7.27 -11.80
CA ALA A 27 0.04 -6.64 -12.04
C ALA A 27 -1.10 -7.57 -11.60
N HIS A 28 -1.99 -7.08 -10.74
CA HIS A 28 -3.16 -7.83 -10.27
C HIS A 28 -4.41 -6.96 -10.32
N ILE A 29 -5.55 -7.59 -10.61
CA ILE A 29 -6.83 -6.89 -10.57
C ILE A 29 -7.24 -6.64 -9.10
N VAL A 30 -7.57 -5.40 -8.79
CA VAL A 30 -8.08 -5.03 -7.46
C VAL A 30 -9.59 -5.31 -7.41
N LYS A 31 -10.01 -6.21 -6.54
CA LYS A 31 -11.43 -6.62 -6.43
C LYS A 31 -12.19 -5.92 -5.33
N THR A 32 -11.51 -5.52 -4.27
CA THR A 32 -12.12 -4.84 -3.11
C THR A 32 -11.41 -3.52 -2.86
N ALA A 33 -12.15 -2.50 -2.46
CA ALA A 33 -11.60 -1.17 -2.23
C ALA A 33 -10.49 -1.17 -1.18
N PHE A 34 -9.39 -0.52 -1.53
CA PHE A 34 -8.29 -0.20 -0.61
C PHE A 34 -8.45 1.23 -0.10
N ALA A 35 -8.08 1.47 1.14
CA ALA A 35 -8.17 2.79 1.74
C ALA A 35 -7.06 3.75 1.26
N ALA A 36 -5.92 3.22 0.82
CA ALA A 36 -4.77 4.03 0.38
C ALA A 36 -3.85 3.22 -0.54
N PHE A 37 -2.91 3.91 -1.19
CA PHE A 37 -1.73 3.29 -1.80
C PHE A 37 -0.64 3.03 -0.75
N GLY A 38 0.29 2.11 -1.06
CA GLY A 38 1.38 1.77 -0.15
C GLY A 38 0.95 0.97 1.07
N VAL A 39 -0.16 0.26 0.98
CA VAL A 39 -0.67 -0.64 2.02
C VAL A 39 -0.59 -2.09 1.56
N PHE A 40 -0.50 -3.00 2.52
CA PHE A 40 -0.49 -4.44 2.25
C PHE A 40 -1.87 -4.96 1.87
N GLY A 41 -1.86 -5.92 0.97
CA GLY A 41 -3.01 -6.74 0.63
C GLY A 41 -2.62 -8.20 0.48
N LYS A 42 -3.61 -9.04 0.22
CA LYS A 42 -3.46 -10.48 -0.07
C LYS A 42 -3.98 -10.81 -1.46
N LEU A 43 -3.43 -11.86 -2.04
CA LEU A 43 -3.90 -12.41 -3.31
C LEU A 43 -4.90 -13.53 -3.03
N THR A 44 -6.03 -13.47 -3.72
CA THR A 44 -7.05 -14.53 -3.73
C THR A 44 -7.25 -15.04 -5.15
N ALA A 45 -7.99 -16.13 -5.30
CA ALA A 45 -8.34 -16.66 -6.63
C ALA A 45 -9.05 -15.62 -7.53
N ASN A 46 -9.71 -14.63 -6.94
CA ASN A 46 -10.47 -13.61 -7.65
C ASN A 46 -9.69 -12.29 -7.86
N GLY A 47 -8.48 -12.17 -7.32
CA GLY A 47 -7.66 -10.98 -7.44
C GLY A 47 -7.06 -10.48 -6.13
N PHE A 48 -6.55 -9.27 -6.15
CA PHE A 48 -5.88 -8.63 -5.01
C PHE A 48 -6.91 -7.89 -4.14
N VAL A 49 -6.89 -8.17 -2.84
CA VAL A 49 -7.86 -7.64 -1.86
C VAL A 49 -7.15 -7.18 -0.58
N PRO A 50 -7.77 -6.27 0.21
CA PRO A 50 -7.24 -5.90 1.53
C PRO A 50 -7.13 -7.10 2.48
N LEU A 51 -6.26 -6.96 3.48
CA LEU A 51 -6.18 -7.91 4.60
C LEU A 51 -7.48 -7.86 5.43
N VAL A 52 -7.74 -8.94 6.18
CA VAL A 52 -8.88 -9.02 7.08
C VAL A 52 -8.44 -9.55 8.45
N ALA A 53 -9.28 -9.37 9.45
CA ALA A 53 -9.04 -9.91 10.79
C ALA A 53 -8.79 -11.43 10.73
N GLY A 54 -7.74 -11.88 11.42
CA GLY A 54 -7.32 -13.28 11.43
C GLY A 54 -6.25 -13.61 10.37
N ASP A 55 -5.94 -12.70 9.45
CA ASP A 55 -4.81 -12.89 8.54
C ASP A 55 -3.48 -12.90 9.31
N THR A 56 -2.48 -13.56 8.74
CA THR A 56 -1.13 -13.70 9.30
C THR A 56 -0.09 -13.04 8.40
N ALA A 57 1.14 -12.89 8.87
CA ALA A 57 2.23 -12.36 8.07
C ALA A 57 2.43 -13.14 6.74
N ASN A 58 2.17 -14.46 6.75
CA ASN A 58 2.29 -15.29 5.55
C ASN A 58 1.20 -15.04 4.51
N THR A 59 0.05 -14.49 4.90
CA THR A 59 -1.03 -14.13 3.97
C THR A 59 -0.82 -12.78 3.31
N ALA A 60 0.00 -11.91 3.89
CA ALA A 60 0.37 -10.63 3.31
C ALA A 60 1.18 -10.87 2.02
N TYR A 61 0.58 -10.54 0.87
CA TYR A 61 1.18 -10.84 -0.43
C TYR A 61 2.13 -9.75 -0.90
N GLY A 62 1.75 -8.51 -0.83
CA GLY A 62 2.54 -7.38 -1.29
C GLY A 62 1.88 -6.04 -1.03
N LEU A 63 2.57 -4.98 -1.43
CA LEU A 63 2.15 -3.59 -1.27
C LEU A 63 1.58 -3.05 -2.59
N ILE A 64 0.43 -2.41 -2.54
CA ILE A 64 -0.15 -1.78 -3.73
C ILE A 64 0.64 -0.53 -4.11
N VAL A 65 1.08 -0.48 -5.37
CA VAL A 65 1.92 0.59 -5.92
C VAL A 65 1.04 1.74 -6.41
N ARG A 66 1.46 2.97 -6.12
CA ARG A 66 0.83 4.16 -6.68
C ARG A 66 1.23 4.31 -8.15
N SER A 67 0.26 4.26 -9.06
CA SER A 67 0.47 4.60 -10.45
C SER A 67 0.69 6.11 -10.64
N TYR A 68 1.54 6.49 -11.56
CA TYR A 68 1.78 7.90 -11.91
C TYR A 68 1.87 8.08 -13.43
N PRO A 69 1.15 9.08 -13.97
CA PRO A 69 0.13 9.92 -13.37
C PRO A 69 -1.18 9.14 -13.13
N THR A 70 -1.80 9.32 -11.97
CA THR A 70 -3.11 8.73 -11.65
C THR A 70 -4.24 9.66 -12.12
N GLN A 71 -4.41 9.79 -13.40
CA GLN A 71 -5.54 10.52 -13.96
C GLN A 71 -6.46 9.54 -14.69
N SER A 72 -7.67 9.36 -14.18
CA SER A 72 -8.75 8.72 -14.91
C SER A 72 -10.01 9.56 -14.76
N ALA A 73 -10.95 9.41 -15.70
CA ALA A 73 -12.24 10.10 -15.64
C ALA A 73 -13.05 9.77 -14.38
N SER A 74 -12.76 8.62 -13.75
CA SER A 74 -13.41 8.15 -12.52
C SER A 74 -12.63 8.48 -11.24
N ASN A 75 -11.35 8.83 -11.35
CA ASN A 75 -10.55 9.32 -10.24
C ASN A 75 -10.35 10.82 -10.41
N GLY A 76 -10.99 11.62 -9.59
CA GLY A 76 -10.70 13.04 -9.53
C GLY A 76 -9.21 13.28 -9.33
N MET A 77 -8.70 14.40 -9.82
CA MET A 77 -7.31 14.80 -9.63
C MET A 77 -6.97 14.82 -8.14
N GLY A 78 -6.03 13.98 -7.71
CA GLY A 78 -5.66 13.84 -6.30
C GLY A 78 -6.31 12.69 -5.53
N ALA A 79 -7.10 11.83 -6.19
CA ALA A 79 -7.59 10.62 -5.53
C ALA A 79 -6.40 9.78 -5.02
N ALA A 80 -6.35 9.61 -3.70
CA ALA A 80 -5.27 8.91 -3.00
C ALA A 80 -5.55 7.42 -2.78
N VAL A 81 -6.54 6.85 -3.47
CA VAL A 81 -7.00 5.47 -3.28
C VAL A 81 -6.97 4.70 -4.59
N PRO A 82 -6.62 3.40 -4.54
CA PRO A 82 -6.69 2.52 -5.70
C PRO A 82 -8.13 2.33 -6.17
N GLN A 83 -8.32 2.34 -7.48
CA GLN A 83 -9.61 2.08 -8.09
C GLN A 83 -9.89 0.57 -8.15
N THR A 84 -11.11 0.16 -7.82
CA THR A 84 -11.54 -1.24 -7.95
C THR A 84 -11.88 -1.61 -9.40
N GLY A 85 -11.73 -2.88 -9.73
CA GLY A 85 -12.10 -3.43 -11.04
C GLY A 85 -11.04 -3.25 -12.12
N ILE A 86 -9.91 -2.61 -11.83
CA ILE A 86 -8.81 -2.43 -12.78
C ILE A 86 -7.52 -3.10 -12.26
N MET A 87 -6.55 -3.23 -13.17
CA MET A 87 -5.23 -3.75 -12.84
C MET A 87 -4.42 -2.69 -12.11
N HIS A 88 -3.79 -3.09 -11.02
CA HIS A 88 -2.80 -2.29 -10.30
C HIS A 88 -1.51 -3.07 -10.12
N ASP A 89 -0.41 -2.34 -10.05
CA ASP A 89 0.89 -2.91 -9.72
C ASP A 89 0.97 -3.21 -8.23
N VAL A 90 1.53 -4.37 -7.90
CA VAL A 90 1.77 -4.85 -6.54
C VAL A 90 3.25 -5.14 -6.38
N LEU A 91 3.88 -4.49 -5.41
CA LEU A 91 5.29 -4.73 -5.07
C LEU A 91 5.42 -5.98 -4.22
N ARG A 92 6.11 -6.99 -4.76
CA ARG A 92 6.44 -8.24 -4.07
C ARG A 92 7.77 -8.17 -3.32
N ARG A 93 8.74 -7.51 -3.92
CA ARG A 93 10.09 -7.34 -3.40
C ARG A 93 10.66 -6.02 -3.89
N GLY A 94 11.35 -5.31 -3.01
CA GLY A 94 11.97 -4.03 -3.36
C GLY A 94 11.83 -2.99 -2.28
N TYR A 95 11.89 -1.74 -2.67
CA TYR A 95 11.88 -0.58 -1.78
C TYR A 95 10.71 0.33 -2.15
N MET A 96 9.90 0.66 -1.18
CA MET A 96 8.75 1.54 -1.37
C MET A 96 8.69 2.57 -0.24
N THR A 97 8.30 3.79 -0.59
CA THR A 97 7.89 4.77 0.42
C THR A 97 6.52 4.40 0.96
N VAL A 98 6.40 4.27 2.27
CA VAL A 98 5.16 3.97 2.96
C VAL A 98 4.91 4.96 4.08
N ARG A 99 3.65 5.13 4.47
CA ARG A 99 3.29 5.95 5.63
C ARG A 99 3.37 5.10 6.90
N CYS A 100 4.07 5.59 7.91
CA CYS A 100 3.96 5.05 9.27
C CYS A 100 2.72 5.65 9.93
N ASN A 101 1.71 4.83 10.20
CA ASN A 101 0.41 5.29 10.69
C ASN A 101 0.32 5.36 12.22
N ALA A 102 1.22 4.68 12.94
CA ALA A 102 1.30 4.72 14.39
C ALA A 102 2.72 4.44 14.88
N GLY A 103 3.10 5.07 15.98
CA GLY A 103 4.43 4.95 16.56
C GLY A 103 5.49 5.75 15.82
N GLU A 104 6.74 5.53 16.20
CA GLU A 104 7.91 6.16 15.61
C GLU A 104 8.75 5.11 14.87
N ALA A 105 8.88 5.28 13.55
CA ALA A 105 9.68 4.38 12.73
C ALA A 105 11.17 4.53 13.04
N LYS A 106 11.85 3.40 13.29
CA LYS A 106 13.29 3.34 13.57
C LYS A 106 13.97 2.40 12.59
N THR A 107 15.22 2.71 12.25
CA THR A 107 16.05 1.80 11.44
C THR A 107 16.17 0.45 12.14
N ALA A 108 15.93 -0.63 11.40
CA ALA A 108 15.89 -2.01 11.92
C ALA A 108 14.85 -2.25 13.04
N GLY A 109 13.88 -1.35 13.18
CA GLY A 109 12.75 -1.53 14.11
C GLY A 109 11.75 -2.55 13.59
N LYS A 110 10.91 -3.06 14.50
CA LYS A 110 9.82 -3.97 14.14
C LYS A 110 8.78 -3.25 13.28
N VAL A 111 8.21 -3.99 12.35
CA VAL A 111 7.17 -3.51 11.45
C VAL A 111 5.88 -4.27 11.71
N TYR A 112 4.80 -3.56 11.89
CA TYR A 112 3.47 -4.11 12.10
C TYR A 112 2.55 -3.68 10.97
N VAL A 113 1.63 -4.55 10.61
CA VAL A 113 0.61 -4.29 9.59
C VAL A 113 -0.77 -4.43 10.20
N ARG A 114 -1.62 -3.46 9.96
CA ARG A 114 -3.00 -3.46 10.46
C ARG A 114 -3.89 -4.42 9.68
N ILE A 115 -4.57 -5.30 10.40
CA ILE A 115 -5.49 -6.30 9.82
C ILE A 115 -6.94 -6.11 10.27
N ALA A 116 -7.18 -5.35 11.34
CA ALA A 116 -8.51 -5.12 11.89
C ALA A 116 -8.66 -3.70 12.44
N ALA A 117 -9.89 -3.29 12.72
CA ALA A 117 -10.23 -1.97 13.26
C ALA A 117 -9.62 -0.80 12.46
N GLY A 118 -9.70 -0.88 11.14
CA GLY A 118 -9.20 0.17 10.23
C GLY A 118 -9.95 1.48 10.40
N THR A 119 -9.20 2.58 10.38
CA THR A 119 -9.70 3.96 10.38
C THR A 119 -9.05 4.75 9.25
N GLU A 120 -9.50 5.97 9.01
CA GLU A 120 -8.89 6.86 8.02
C GLU A 120 -7.40 7.15 8.30
N LEU A 121 -7.03 7.27 9.57
CA LEU A 121 -5.64 7.51 9.99
C LEU A 121 -4.81 6.22 10.08
N LYS A 122 -5.46 5.09 10.33
CA LYS A 122 -4.86 3.76 10.45
C LYS A 122 -5.56 2.77 9.50
N PRO A 123 -5.32 2.84 8.19
CA PRO A 123 -6.02 1.99 7.22
C PRO A 123 -5.61 0.52 7.35
N ILE A 124 -6.51 -0.38 6.95
CA ILE A 124 -6.19 -1.81 6.82
C ILE A 124 -5.04 -1.99 5.82
N GLY A 125 -4.09 -2.85 6.16
CA GLY A 125 -2.85 -3.03 5.40
C GLY A 125 -1.80 -1.94 5.65
N GLY A 126 -2.15 -0.90 6.42
CA GLY A 126 -1.25 0.19 6.78
C GLY A 126 -0.13 -0.26 7.70
N ILE A 127 1.02 0.39 7.59
CA ILE A 127 2.25 0.07 8.32
C ILE A 127 2.31 0.89 9.60
N GLU A 128 2.66 0.23 10.69
CA GLU A 128 2.81 0.81 12.03
C GLU A 128 4.14 0.39 12.66
N ALA A 129 4.69 1.23 13.52
CA ALA A 129 5.91 0.94 14.30
C ALA A 129 5.61 0.40 15.70
N VAL A 130 4.34 0.24 16.04
CA VAL A 130 3.85 -0.17 17.37
C VAL A 130 2.79 -1.26 17.19
N ALA A 131 2.84 -2.30 18.02
CA ALA A 131 1.83 -3.35 18.04
C ALA A 131 0.53 -2.85 18.66
N GLU A 132 -0.60 -3.27 18.12
CA GLU A 132 -1.93 -3.04 18.69
C GLU A 132 -2.70 -4.37 18.80
N ALA A 133 -2.37 -5.16 19.82
CA ALA A 133 -3.03 -6.44 20.14
C ALA A 133 -3.46 -7.27 18.91
N ALA A 134 -4.72 -7.68 18.83
CA ALA A 134 -5.27 -8.47 17.73
C ALA A 134 -5.50 -7.67 16.42
N ASN A 135 -5.28 -6.35 16.42
CA ASN A 135 -5.53 -5.48 15.26
C ASN A 135 -4.32 -5.39 14.31
N THR A 136 -3.14 -5.82 14.76
CA THR A 136 -1.91 -5.77 13.97
C THR A 136 -1.17 -7.10 13.99
N ILE A 137 -0.43 -7.38 12.92
CA ILE A 137 0.49 -8.51 12.80
C ILE A 137 1.92 -8.00 12.63
N GLU A 138 2.89 -8.67 13.25
CA GLU A 138 4.32 -8.38 13.04
C GLU A 138 4.80 -9.02 11.74
N LEU A 139 5.50 -8.25 10.91
CA LEU A 139 6.22 -8.76 9.76
C LEU A 139 7.66 -9.09 10.17
N ASN A 140 8.12 -10.30 9.87
CA ASN A 140 9.49 -10.76 10.08
C ASN A 140 10.34 -10.60 8.82
#